data_f77a9739dd883a7eef11d255e80e66c4
#
_entry.id   f77a9739dd883a7eef11d255e80e66c4
#
_cell.length_a   1.000
_cell.length_b   1.000
_cell.length_c   1.000
_cell.angle_alpha   90.00
_cell.angle_beta   90.00
_cell.angle_gamma   90.00
#
_symmetry.space_group_name_H-M   'P 1'
#
loop_
_entity.id
_entity.type
_entity.pdbx_description
1 polymer ?
#
loop_
_entity_poly.entity_id
_entity_poly.type
_entity_poly.pdbx_seq_one_letter_code
_entity_poly.pdbx_strand_id
1 'polypeptide(L)'
;AMAELPLIQRSLIEHEALIAEANVPDLLRRNGWIKLFRSKATLAGAVGELERARQYGVAGEILDTAAIIAREPHLTGDFSGAIHFPAPGFVPDPGGLAKAYAALFGRKGGRYLVGDARTLEQSGGRWRVATLEGTITARDVVVAMGPWSDQIFAPLGYSIPLQVKRGYHLHVKPRGNAVLNHPVLDTDLGYLLAPMNRGIRLTTGAEFAHRDAPPSPVQVERALPRAHRLFPLGEPVDTKPWMGARPCLPDMLPVIGKAPRHGGLWFDFGHQHHGLTLGPATGRLLAEMMTGETPFADVRPFAVERFG
;
A
#
# COMPACT_ATOMS: atom_id res chain seq x y z
N ALA A 1 -16.00 1.57 2.92
CA ALA A 1 -15.42 2.91 2.69
C ALA A 1 -15.46 3.77 3.95
N MET A 2 -16.64 3.95 4.60
CA MET A 2 -16.74 4.83 5.79
C MET A 2 -15.90 4.35 6.97
N ALA A 3 -15.81 3.04 7.19
CA ALA A 3 -15.02 2.48 8.29
C ALA A 3 -13.50 2.77 8.15
N GLU A 4 -12.97 2.79 6.92
CA GLU A 4 -11.55 3.08 6.68
C GLU A 4 -11.20 4.57 6.69
N LEU A 5 -12.18 5.46 6.60
CA LEU A 5 -11.93 6.90 6.49
C LEU A 5 -11.02 7.43 7.61
N PRO A 6 -11.23 7.10 8.90
CA PRO A 6 -10.33 7.53 9.97
C PRO A 6 -8.89 7.01 9.79
N LEU A 7 -8.71 5.76 9.31
CA LEU A 7 -7.40 5.20 9.02
C LEU A 7 -6.69 5.96 7.88
N ILE A 8 -7.44 6.25 6.80
CA ILE A 8 -6.91 7.00 5.65
C ILE A 8 -6.50 8.42 6.07
N GLN A 9 -7.36 9.12 6.80
CA GLN A 9 -7.08 10.48 7.30
C GLN A 9 -5.87 10.52 8.24
N ARG A 10 -5.68 9.46 9.04
CA ARG A 10 -4.56 9.36 9.97
C ARG A 10 -3.25 8.90 9.30
N SER A 11 -3.33 8.19 8.17
CA SER A 11 -2.19 7.50 7.56
C SER A 11 -0.97 8.39 7.32
N LEU A 12 -1.19 9.58 6.75
CA LEU A 12 -0.10 10.49 6.42
C LEU A 12 0.52 11.11 7.67
N ILE A 13 -0.29 11.42 8.68
CA ILE A 13 0.15 11.95 9.97
C ILE A 13 1.11 10.96 10.66
N GLU A 14 0.74 9.69 10.70
CA GLU A 14 1.58 8.66 11.31
C GLU A 14 2.85 8.37 10.49
N HIS A 15 2.77 8.43 9.16
CA HIS A 15 3.96 8.35 8.32
C HIS A 15 4.92 9.50 8.56
N GLU A 16 4.43 10.74 8.63
CA GLU A 16 5.25 11.93 8.86
C GLU A 16 5.95 11.87 10.22
N ALA A 17 5.23 11.44 11.26
CA ALA A 17 5.82 11.27 12.59
C ALA A 17 6.98 10.25 12.58
N LEU A 18 6.76 9.06 11.98
CA LEU A 18 7.80 8.03 11.91
C LEU A 18 8.96 8.42 10.98
N ILE A 19 8.71 9.13 9.89
CA ILE A 19 9.72 9.63 8.95
C ILE A 19 10.61 10.67 9.63
N ALA A 20 10.01 11.59 10.38
CA ALA A 20 10.74 12.58 11.15
C ALA A 20 11.62 11.92 12.21
N GLU A 21 11.07 10.96 12.97
CA GLU A 21 11.80 10.23 14.00
C GLU A 21 12.89 9.30 13.42
N ALA A 22 12.65 8.72 12.24
CA ALA A 22 13.63 7.95 11.50
C ALA A 22 14.71 8.83 10.84
N ASN A 23 14.49 10.15 10.75
CA ASN A 23 15.35 11.12 10.07
C ASN A 23 15.56 10.80 8.57
N VAL A 24 14.46 10.55 7.86
CA VAL A 24 14.46 10.21 6.42
C VAL A 24 13.43 11.02 5.63
N PRO A 25 13.46 12.37 5.69
CA PRO A 25 12.44 13.22 5.09
C PRO A 25 12.31 13.05 3.58
N ASP A 26 13.40 12.71 2.88
CA ASP A 26 13.43 12.52 1.43
C ASP A 26 12.64 11.29 0.95
N LEU A 27 12.22 10.41 1.87
CA LEU A 27 11.40 9.24 1.56
C LEU A 27 9.90 9.53 1.50
N LEU A 28 9.49 10.80 1.64
CA LEU A 28 8.12 11.25 1.43
C LEU A 28 8.10 12.51 0.58
N ARG A 29 7.34 12.51 -0.51
CA ARG A 29 7.09 13.68 -1.35
C ARG A 29 5.65 14.13 -1.22
N ARG A 30 5.44 15.43 -1.03
CA ARG A 30 4.14 16.07 -0.75
C ARG A 30 3.64 16.90 -1.93
N ASN A 31 3.64 16.34 -3.13
CA ASN A 31 3.20 17.03 -4.35
C ASN A 31 1.97 16.39 -4.99
N GLY A 32 1.31 15.46 -4.29
CA GLY A 32 0.09 14.82 -4.77
C GLY A 32 0.30 13.85 -5.94
N TRP A 33 -0.78 13.64 -6.72
CA TRP A 33 -0.79 12.79 -7.90
C TRP A 33 -1.85 13.24 -8.90
N ILE A 34 -1.74 12.79 -10.15
CA ILE A 34 -2.59 13.19 -11.26
C ILE A 34 -3.36 11.98 -11.80
N LYS A 35 -4.68 12.10 -11.94
CA LYS A 35 -5.54 11.20 -12.73
C LYS A 35 -5.75 11.82 -14.11
N LEU A 36 -5.21 11.17 -15.13
CA LEU A 36 -5.30 11.61 -16.52
C LEU A 36 -6.46 10.92 -17.23
N PHE A 37 -7.22 11.67 -18.04
CA PHE A 37 -8.36 11.19 -18.80
C PHE A 37 -8.20 11.50 -20.29
N ARG A 38 -8.45 10.49 -21.12
CA ARG A 38 -8.30 10.61 -22.57
C ARG A 38 -9.57 11.08 -23.27
N SER A 39 -10.73 10.95 -22.63
CA SER A 39 -12.00 11.42 -23.18
C SER A 39 -12.71 12.41 -22.26
N LYS A 40 -13.52 13.30 -22.88
CA LYS A 40 -14.38 14.23 -22.13
C LYS A 40 -15.40 13.48 -21.28
N ALA A 41 -15.87 12.33 -21.72
CA ALA A 41 -16.88 11.54 -21.02
C ALA A 41 -16.29 10.93 -19.71
N THR A 42 -15.10 10.33 -19.77
CA THR A 42 -14.43 9.78 -18.60
C THR A 42 -14.02 10.88 -17.61
N LEU A 43 -13.57 12.03 -18.10
CA LEU A 43 -13.31 13.20 -17.27
C LEU A 43 -14.57 13.69 -16.56
N ALA A 44 -15.68 13.85 -17.27
CA ALA A 44 -16.94 14.34 -16.69
C ALA A 44 -17.47 13.40 -15.60
N GLY A 45 -17.37 12.08 -15.79
CA GLY A 45 -17.69 11.09 -14.78
C GLY A 45 -16.83 11.24 -13.51
N ALA A 46 -15.53 11.43 -13.69
CA ALA A 46 -14.59 11.63 -12.59
C ALA A 46 -14.78 12.95 -11.84
N VAL A 47 -15.16 14.01 -12.52
CA VAL A 47 -15.54 15.29 -11.88
C VAL A 47 -16.76 15.09 -10.98
N GLY A 48 -17.77 14.36 -11.40
CA GLY A 48 -18.93 14.02 -10.57
C GLY A 48 -18.56 13.17 -9.35
N GLU A 49 -17.58 12.28 -9.47
CA GLU A 49 -17.02 11.55 -8.31
C GLU A 49 -16.29 12.48 -7.35
N LEU A 50 -15.48 13.40 -7.87
CA LEU A 50 -14.76 14.38 -7.06
C LEU A 50 -15.74 15.28 -6.28
N GLU A 51 -16.80 15.75 -6.88
CA GLU A 51 -17.82 16.56 -6.19
C GLU A 51 -18.44 15.82 -5.01
N ARG A 52 -18.75 14.52 -5.18
CA ARG A 52 -19.21 13.68 -4.06
C ARG A 52 -18.14 13.45 -2.99
N ALA A 53 -16.87 13.33 -3.39
CA ALA A 53 -15.76 13.08 -2.47
C ALA A 53 -15.39 14.30 -1.63
N ARG A 54 -15.72 15.52 -2.09
CA ARG A 54 -15.47 16.79 -1.37
C ARG A 54 -16.12 16.82 0.00
N GLN A 55 -17.30 16.22 0.18
CA GLN A 55 -17.96 16.10 1.49
C GLN A 55 -17.16 15.28 2.52
N TYR A 56 -16.16 14.50 2.06
CA TYR A 56 -15.24 13.73 2.90
C TYR A 56 -13.86 14.39 3.04
N GLY A 57 -13.73 15.67 2.66
CA GLY A 57 -12.48 16.41 2.73
C GLY A 57 -11.50 16.15 1.58
N VAL A 58 -11.92 15.49 0.51
CA VAL A 58 -11.07 15.27 -0.67
C VAL A 58 -11.02 16.54 -1.51
N ALA A 59 -9.84 17.15 -1.59
CA ALA A 59 -9.58 18.27 -2.50
C ALA A 59 -8.99 17.78 -3.81
N GLY A 60 -9.42 18.35 -4.93
CA GLY A 60 -8.89 18.07 -6.27
C GLY A 60 -9.09 19.26 -7.18
N GLU A 61 -8.11 19.46 -8.07
CA GLU A 61 -8.09 20.48 -9.13
C GLU A 61 -8.35 19.83 -10.47
N ILE A 62 -9.30 20.38 -11.23
CA ILE A 62 -9.55 19.97 -12.62
C ILE A 62 -8.55 20.72 -13.50
N LEU A 63 -7.77 19.99 -14.28
CA LEU A 63 -6.74 20.53 -15.16
C LEU A 63 -7.17 20.35 -16.62
N ASP A 64 -7.07 21.42 -17.39
CA ASP A 64 -7.07 21.35 -18.85
C ASP A 64 -5.69 20.90 -19.38
N THR A 65 -5.59 20.71 -20.69
CA THR A 65 -4.35 20.26 -21.34
C THR A 65 -3.19 21.21 -21.09
N ALA A 66 -3.41 22.53 -21.09
CA ALA A 66 -2.37 23.52 -20.87
C ALA A 66 -1.84 23.43 -19.41
N ALA A 67 -2.73 23.32 -18.45
CA ALA A 67 -2.39 23.18 -17.03
C ALA A 67 -1.68 21.84 -16.73
N ILE A 68 -2.03 20.76 -17.45
CA ILE A 68 -1.32 19.47 -17.35
C ILE A 68 0.11 19.62 -17.83
N ILE A 69 0.32 20.19 -19.03
CA ILE A 69 1.66 20.38 -19.63
C ILE A 69 2.50 21.34 -18.78
N ALA A 70 1.90 22.36 -18.18
CA ALA A 70 2.62 23.25 -17.26
C ALA A 70 3.18 22.52 -16.02
N ARG A 71 2.46 21.49 -15.51
CA ARG A 71 2.91 20.68 -14.36
C ARG A 71 3.84 19.53 -14.76
N GLU A 72 3.56 18.93 -15.92
CA GLU A 72 4.26 17.76 -16.48
C GLU A 72 4.70 18.04 -17.92
N PRO A 73 5.77 18.84 -18.13
CA PRO A 73 6.17 19.29 -19.47
C PRO A 73 6.58 18.16 -20.41
N HIS A 74 6.89 17.00 -19.89
CA HIS A 74 7.32 15.84 -20.69
C HIS A 74 6.20 14.84 -20.99
N LEU A 75 4.96 15.10 -20.54
CA LEU A 75 3.83 14.29 -20.99
C LEU A 75 3.47 14.61 -22.45
N THR A 76 3.17 13.56 -23.20
CA THR A 76 2.84 13.63 -24.62
C THR A 76 1.55 12.85 -24.92
N GLY A 77 0.97 13.10 -26.09
CA GLY A 77 -0.22 12.40 -26.56
C GLY A 77 -1.52 13.13 -26.28
N ASP A 78 -2.64 12.49 -26.67
CA ASP A 78 -3.97 13.08 -26.58
C ASP A 78 -4.59 12.76 -25.22
N PHE A 79 -5.00 13.81 -24.52
CA PHE A 79 -5.79 13.74 -23.30
C PHE A 79 -6.75 14.93 -23.21
N SER A 80 -7.92 14.67 -22.62
CA SER A 80 -9.00 15.67 -22.54
C SER A 80 -8.93 16.51 -21.27
N GLY A 81 -8.15 16.07 -20.28
CA GLY A 81 -7.98 16.74 -19.00
C GLY A 81 -7.49 15.80 -17.91
N ALA A 82 -7.35 16.34 -16.72
CA ALA A 82 -6.92 15.58 -15.56
C ALA A 82 -7.56 16.09 -14.27
N ILE A 83 -7.45 15.31 -13.20
CA ILE A 83 -7.68 15.76 -11.83
C ILE A 83 -6.37 15.62 -11.08
N HIS A 84 -5.89 16.70 -10.51
CA HIS A 84 -4.77 16.73 -9.59
C HIS A 84 -5.29 16.68 -8.16
N PHE A 85 -4.80 15.73 -7.37
CA PHE A 85 -5.06 15.61 -5.94
C PHE A 85 -3.82 16.08 -5.18
N PRO A 86 -3.78 17.31 -4.65
CA PRO A 86 -2.56 17.88 -4.07
C PRO A 86 -2.21 17.35 -2.68
N ALA A 87 -3.20 16.90 -1.91
CA ALA A 87 -3.01 16.51 -0.50
C ALA A 87 -2.26 15.18 -0.30
N PRO A 88 -2.43 14.12 -1.12
CA PRO A 88 -1.70 12.89 -0.91
C PRO A 88 -0.19 13.07 -1.04
N GLY A 89 0.55 12.31 -0.21
CA GLY A 89 1.98 12.09 -0.40
C GLY A 89 2.26 10.80 -1.15
N PHE A 90 3.47 10.66 -1.70
CA PHE A 90 3.94 9.39 -2.22
C PHE A 90 5.37 9.07 -1.76
N VAL A 91 5.69 7.79 -1.70
CA VAL A 91 6.96 7.26 -1.23
C VAL A 91 7.81 6.86 -2.43
N PRO A 92 8.92 7.57 -2.72
CA PRO A 92 9.77 7.29 -3.89
C PRO A 92 10.63 6.02 -3.73
N ASP A 93 10.79 5.51 -2.50
CA ASP A 93 11.45 4.25 -2.18
C ASP A 93 10.75 3.52 -1.02
N PRO A 94 9.70 2.71 -1.32
CA PRO A 94 9.00 1.93 -0.30
C PRO A 94 9.88 0.95 0.47
N GLY A 95 10.86 0.34 -0.19
CA GLY A 95 11.81 -0.56 0.45
C GLY A 95 12.74 0.15 1.41
N GLY A 96 13.24 1.33 1.01
CA GLY A 96 14.03 2.21 1.86
C GLY A 96 13.26 2.68 3.09
N LEU A 97 11.99 3.05 2.92
CA LEU A 97 11.13 3.47 4.03
C LEU A 97 10.89 2.34 5.03
N ALA A 98 10.57 1.13 4.55
CA ALA A 98 10.40 -0.02 5.44
C ALA A 98 11.67 -0.34 6.23
N LYS A 99 12.85 -0.26 5.60
CA LYS A 99 14.15 -0.42 6.27
C LYS A 99 14.42 0.67 7.30
N ALA A 100 14.05 1.92 7.01
CA ALA A 100 14.19 3.03 7.94
C ALA A 100 13.32 2.84 9.19
N TYR A 101 12.09 2.35 9.03
CA TYR A 101 11.21 2.00 10.16
C TYR A 101 11.75 0.83 10.98
N ALA A 102 12.28 -0.20 10.32
CA ALA A 102 12.94 -1.30 11.02
C ALA A 102 14.17 -0.84 11.81
N ALA A 103 14.97 0.06 11.25
CA ALA A 103 16.12 0.66 11.95
C ALA A 103 15.67 1.53 13.14
N LEU A 104 14.59 2.32 12.97
CA LEU A 104 13.99 3.08 14.06
C LEU A 104 13.51 2.17 15.18
N PHE A 105 12.83 1.07 14.86
CA PHE A 105 12.41 0.06 15.81
C PHE A 105 13.60 -0.48 16.62
N GLY A 106 14.72 -0.80 15.94
CA GLY A 106 15.95 -1.22 16.59
C GLY A 106 16.53 -0.17 17.55
N ARG A 107 16.58 1.11 17.14
CA ARG A 107 17.03 2.22 18.01
C ARG A 107 16.16 2.39 19.26
N LYS A 108 14.89 2.03 19.18
CA LYS A 108 13.94 2.02 20.30
C LYS A 108 14.03 0.77 21.17
N GLY A 109 15.01 -0.11 20.96
CA GLY A 109 15.21 -1.34 21.74
C GLY A 109 14.47 -2.55 21.18
N GLY A 110 13.81 -2.44 20.04
CA GLY A 110 13.21 -3.57 19.35
C GLY A 110 14.26 -4.49 18.72
N ARG A 111 13.89 -5.75 18.48
CA ARG A 111 14.76 -6.72 17.81
C ARG A 111 14.10 -7.27 16.56
N TYR A 112 14.81 -7.24 15.44
CA TYR A 112 14.41 -7.90 14.20
C TYR A 112 15.11 -9.25 14.13
N LEU A 113 14.33 -10.34 14.07
CA LEU A 113 14.85 -11.72 14.07
C LEU A 113 14.29 -12.44 12.83
N VAL A 114 15.11 -13.30 12.25
CA VAL A 114 14.69 -14.21 11.18
C VAL A 114 14.18 -15.51 11.80
N GLY A 115 12.98 -15.95 11.41
CA GLY A 115 12.38 -17.15 11.95
C GLY A 115 11.30 -17.73 11.01
N ASP A 116 10.75 -18.86 11.40
CA ASP A 116 9.61 -19.48 10.70
C ASP A 116 8.33 -19.28 11.52
N ALA A 117 7.49 -18.35 11.07
CA ALA A 117 6.24 -18.03 11.74
C ALA A 117 5.27 -19.23 11.80
N ARG A 118 5.41 -20.23 10.91
CA ARG A 118 4.58 -21.46 10.92
C ARG A 118 4.84 -22.33 12.15
N THR A 119 5.93 -22.08 12.87
CA THR A 119 6.25 -22.74 14.15
C THR A 119 5.57 -22.08 15.35
N LEU A 120 4.71 -21.08 15.12
CA LEU A 120 4.00 -20.39 16.18
C LEU A 120 3.09 -21.35 16.94
N GLU A 121 3.30 -21.49 18.23
CA GLU A 121 2.51 -22.34 19.14
C GLU A 121 2.21 -21.62 20.44
N GLN A 122 1.10 -22.00 21.08
CA GLN A 122 0.80 -21.54 22.44
C GLN A 122 1.12 -22.66 23.45
N SER A 123 1.96 -22.34 24.43
CA SER A 123 2.39 -23.27 25.48
C SER A 123 2.47 -22.55 26.82
N GLY A 124 1.83 -23.11 27.85
CA GLY A 124 1.83 -22.52 29.19
C GLY A 124 1.28 -21.09 29.26
N GLY A 125 0.29 -20.76 28.42
CA GLY A 125 -0.32 -19.44 28.35
C GLY A 125 0.55 -18.39 27.66
N ARG A 126 1.66 -18.77 27.06
CA ARG A 126 2.56 -17.89 26.30
C ARG A 126 2.70 -18.37 24.86
N TRP A 127 3.05 -17.46 23.96
CA TRP A 127 3.35 -17.74 22.55
C TRP A 127 4.83 -18.02 22.36
N ARG A 128 5.15 -18.99 21.50
CA ARG A 128 6.52 -19.39 21.16
C ARG A 128 6.67 -19.46 19.66
N VAL A 129 7.82 -19.04 19.14
CA VAL A 129 8.18 -19.12 17.73
C VAL A 129 9.66 -19.44 17.57
N ALA A 130 10.00 -20.30 16.61
CA ALA A 130 11.38 -20.62 16.30
C ALA A 130 12.02 -19.54 15.42
N THR A 131 13.23 -19.12 15.81
CA THR A 131 14.06 -18.20 15.05
C THR A 131 15.46 -18.78 14.85
N LEU A 132 16.26 -18.16 13.98
CA LEU A 132 17.66 -18.55 13.79
C LEU A 132 18.51 -18.36 15.07
N GLU A 133 18.07 -17.52 16.00
CA GLU A 133 18.74 -17.24 17.28
C GLU A 133 18.15 -18.07 18.44
N GLY A 134 17.28 -19.04 18.15
CA GLY A 134 16.62 -19.88 19.15
C GLY A 134 15.12 -19.55 19.25
N THR A 135 14.43 -20.17 20.20
CA THR A 135 13.00 -19.98 20.44
C THR A 135 12.74 -18.68 21.20
N ILE A 136 11.90 -17.83 20.64
CA ILE A 136 11.41 -16.63 21.33
C ILE A 136 10.07 -16.95 21.99
N THR A 137 9.88 -16.41 23.19
CA THR A 137 8.65 -16.56 23.97
C THR A 137 8.08 -15.18 24.33
N ALA A 138 6.80 -14.97 24.09
CA ALA A 138 6.11 -13.71 24.40
C ALA A 138 4.74 -13.96 25.04
N ARG A 139 4.20 -12.96 25.74
CA ARG A 139 2.82 -12.97 26.25
C ARG A 139 1.85 -12.71 25.12
N ASP A 140 2.18 -11.75 24.27
CA ASP A 140 1.35 -11.31 23.15
C ASP A 140 2.09 -11.51 21.83
N VAL A 141 1.34 -11.85 20.78
CA VAL A 141 1.84 -12.01 19.41
C VAL A 141 0.87 -11.34 18.44
N VAL A 142 1.41 -10.66 17.44
CA VAL A 142 0.65 -10.05 16.35
C VAL A 142 0.95 -10.80 15.05
N VAL A 143 -0.08 -11.31 14.40
CA VAL A 143 0.03 -11.86 13.05
C VAL A 143 -0.16 -10.71 12.05
N ALA A 144 0.95 -10.27 11.44
CA ALA A 144 1.01 -9.17 10.47
C ALA A 144 1.69 -9.61 9.16
N MET A 145 1.41 -10.83 8.70
CA MET A 145 2.14 -11.49 7.61
C MET A 145 1.53 -11.24 6.22
N GLY A 146 0.62 -10.27 6.11
CA GLY A 146 0.00 -9.92 4.83
C GLY A 146 -0.63 -11.13 4.14
N PRO A 147 -0.23 -11.47 2.88
CA PRO A 147 -0.85 -12.56 2.13
C PRO A 147 -0.49 -13.97 2.64
N TRP A 148 0.41 -14.12 3.62
CA TRP A 148 0.78 -15.39 4.26
C TRP A 148 0.16 -15.57 5.64
N SER A 149 -0.70 -14.65 6.09
CA SER A 149 -1.35 -14.74 7.39
C SER A 149 -2.22 -15.98 7.54
N ASP A 150 -2.75 -16.51 6.44
CA ASP A 150 -3.52 -17.77 6.38
C ASP A 150 -2.73 -18.99 6.89
N GLN A 151 -1.42 -19.00 6.69
CA GLN A 151 -0.55 -20.08 7.16
C GLN A 151 -0.46 -20.14 8.70
N ILE A 152 -0.85 -19.05 9.38
CA ILE A 152 -0.80 -18.96 10.84
C ILE A 152 -2.21 -19.07 11.43
N PHE A 153 -3.18 -18.31 10.93
CA PHE A 153 -4.50 -18.31 11.54
C PHE A 153 -5.32 -19.57 11.24
N ALA A 154 -5.14 -20.20 10.06
CA ALA A 154 -5.92 -21.39 9.70
C ALA A 154 -5.58 -22.62 10.59
N PRO A 155 -4.31 -22.96 10.87
CA PRO A 155 -3.98 -24.01 11.84
C PRO A 155 -4.50 -23.74 13.26
N LEU A 156 -4.67 -22.45 13.64
CA LEU A 156 -5.28 -22.05 14.91
C LEU A 156 -6.82 -22.10 14.88
N GLY A 157 -7.41 -22.60 13.79
CA GLY A 157 -8.84 -22.82 13.63
C GLY A 157 -9.65 -21.59 13.23
N TYR A 158 -9.03 -20.48 12.79
CA TYR A 158 -9.77 -19.33 12.25
C TYR A 158 -10.05 -19.53 10.76
N SER A 159 -11.30 -19.28 10.35
CA SER A 159 -11.75 -19.33 8.97
C SER A 159 -11.96 -17.89 8.46
N ILE A 160 -10.90 -17.27 7.95
CA ILE A 160 -10.94 -15.91 7.43
C ILE A 160 -10.78 -15.99 5.90
N PRO A 161 -11.68 -15.39 5.10
CA PRO A 161 -11.69 -15.53 3.65
C PRO A 161 -10.60 -14.66 2.97
N LEU A 162 -9.35 -14.82 3.41
CA LEU A 162 -8.18 -14.14 2.86
C LEU A 162 -7.86 -14.69 1.48
N GLN A 163 -7.88 -13.83 0.48
CA GLN A 163 -7.53 -14.14 -0.90
C GLN A 163 -6.38 -13.26 -1.38
N VAL A 164 -5.80 -13.59 -2.52
CA VAL A 164 -4.69 -12.85 -3.10
C VAL A 164 -5.07 -12.25 -4.43
N LYS A 165 -4.74 -10.95 -4.62
CA LYS A 165 -4.67 -10.30 -5.93
C LYS A 165 -3.24 -9.93 -6.21
N ARG A 166 -2.67 -10.42 -7.32
CA ARG A 166 -1.28 -10.14 -7.68
C ARG A 166 -1.20 -8.84 -8.48
N GLY A 167 -0.11 -8.10 -8.30
CA GLY A 167 0.17 -6.87 -9.03
C GLY A 167 1.60 -6.84 -9.51
N TYR A 168 1.82 -6.18 -10.64
CA TYR A 168 3.13 -6.10 -11.28
C TYR A 168 3.60 -4.68 -11.42
N HIS A 169 4.91 -4.49 -11.37
CA HIS A 169 5.54 -3.24 -11.79
C HIS A 169 6.88 -3.48 -12.48
N LEU A 170 7.29 -2.50 -13.26
CA LEU A 170 8.60 -2.45 -13.92
C LEU A 170 9.18 -1.04 -13.72
N HIS A 171 10.46 -0.94 -13.36
CA HIS A 171 11.16 0.35 -13.39
C HIS A 171 11.82 0.54 -14.74
N VAL A 172 11.68 1.75 -15.28
CA VAL A 172 12.21 2.16 -16.57
C VAL A 172 12.96 3.48 -16.39
N LYS A 173 14.11 3.65 -17.01
CA LYS A 173 14.82 4.93 -17.00
C LYS A 173 14.02 5.98 -17.78
N PRO A 174 14.00 7.24 -17.37
CA PRO A 174 13.54 8.31 -18.28
C PRO A 174 14.53 8.43 -19.45
N ARG A 175 14.02 8.84 -20.63
CA ARG A 175 14.89 9.11 -21.80
C ARG A 175 15.38 10.54 -21.75
N GLY A 176 16.69 10.72 -21.96
CA GLY A 176 17.33 12.05 -21.95
C GLY A 176 17.10 12.77 -20.62
N ASN A 177 16.69 14.02 -20.69
CA ASN A 177 16.43 14.88 -19.53
C ASN A 177 14.96 14.89 -19.10
N ALA A 178 14.16 13.90 -19.52
CA ALA A 178 12.74 13.86 -19.16
C ALA A 178 12.56 13.65 -17.66
N VAL A 179 11.70 14.45 -17.05
CA VAL A 179 11.36 14.40 -15.63
C VAL A 179 9.85 14.22 -15.52
N LEU A 180 9.45 13.27 -14.68
CA LEU A 180 8.07 13.12 -14.22
C LEU A 180 7.99 13.69 -12.81
N ASN A 181 7.15 14.71 -12.59
CA ASN A 181 7.08 15.40 -11.29
C ASN A 181 6.10 14.74 -10.34
N HIS A 182 5.00 14.19 -10.86
CA HIS A 182 3.93 13.55 -10.08
C HIS A 182 3.73 12.10 -10.50
N PRO A 183 3.21 11.23 -9.63
CA PRO A 183 2.58 10.00 -10.07
C PRO A 183 1.38 10.32 -10.99
N VAL A 184 1.36 9.71 -12.18
CA VAL A 184 0.32 9.94 -13.20
C VAL A 184 -0.38 8.63 -13.51
N LEU A 185 -1.68 8.54 -13.18
CA LEU A 185 -2.56 7.44 -13.55
C LEU A 185 -3.26 7.75 -14.88
N ASP A 186 -2.96 6.98 -15.92
CA ASP A 186 -3.77 6.93 -17.13
C ASP A 186 -5.00 6.06 -16.85
N THR A 187 -6.11 6.72 -16.58
CA THR A 187 -7.35 6.06 -16.12
C THR A 187 -7.98 5.19 -17.21
N ASP A 188 -7.96 5.66 -18.46
CA ASP A 188 -8.56 4.94 -19.59
C ASP A 188 -7.74 3.72 -20.03
N LEU A 189 -6.43 3.76 -19.82
CA LEU A 189 -5.53 2.67 -20.20
C LEU A 189 -5.08 1.79 -19.02
N GLY A 190 -5.42 2.17 -17.78
CA GLY A 190 -5.28 1.35 -16.59
C GLY A 190 -3.83 1.11 -16.13
N TYR A 191 -2.95 2.11 -16.26
CA TYR A 191 -1.59 2.05 -15.72
C TYR A 191 -1.17 3.35 -15.02
N LEU A 192 -0.26 3.23 -14.08
CA LEU A 192 0.32 4.33 -13.32
C LEU A 192 1.81 4.46 -13.65
N LEU A 193 2.27 5.68 -13.94
CA LEU A 193 3.68 6.06 -13.94
C LEU A 193 3.98 6.80 -12.65
N ALA A 194 5.03 6.40 -11.92
CA ALA A 194 5.43 7.06 -10.68
C ALA A 194 6.94 7.37 -10.68
N PRO A 195 7.35 8.60 -10.29
CA PRO A 195 8.75 8.99 -10.22
C PRO A 195 9.41 8.41 -8.96
N MET A 196 10.08 7.27 -9.11
CA MET A 196 10.76 6.59 -8.01
C MET A 196 12.26 6.89 -8.01
N ASN A 197 12.95 6.64 -6.90
CA ASN A 197 14.40 6.81 -6.82
C ASN A 197 15.17 5.92 -7.82
N ARG A 198 14.57 4.80 -8.24
CA ARG A 198 15.16 3.87 -9.23
C ARG A 198 14.81 4.20 -10.69
N GLY A 199 14.03 5.24 -10.95
CA GLY A 199 13.51 5.59 -12.27
C GLY A 199 12.00 5.73 -12.26
N ILE A 200 11.36 5.62 -13.42
CA ILE A 200 9.90 5.68 -13.54
C ILE A 200 9.34 4.27 -13.31
N ARG A 201 8.49 4.11 -12.31
CA ARG A 201 7.78 2.84 -12.06
C ARG A 201 6.50 2.82 -12.88
N LEU A 202 6.40 1.88 -13.80
CA LEU A 202 5.16 1.49 -14.46
C LEU A 202 4.46 0.43 -13.60
N THR A 203 3.27 0.74 -13.11
CA THR A 203 2.43 -0.19 -12.33
C THR A 203 1.11 -0.41 -13.05
N THR A 204 0.61 -1.63 -13.05
CA THR A 204 -0.65 -2.02 -13.70
C THR A 204 -1.69 -2.50 -12.69
N GLY A 205 -2.84 -2.96 -13.17
CA GLY A 205 -3.96 -3.42 -12.37
C GLY A 205 -3.69 -4.67 -11.52
N ALA A 206 -4.73 -5.49 -11.34
CA ALA A 206 -4.66 -6.71 -10.54
C ALA A 206 -4.83 -7.95 -11.41
N GLU A 207 -4.08 -9.00 -11.08
CA GLU A 207 -4.26 -10.34 -11.60
C GLU A 207 -4.92 -11.22 -10.54
N PHE A 208 -5.92 -11.99 -10.94
CA PHE A 208 -6.57 -13.00 -10.11
C PHE A 208 -5.91 -14.35 -10.37
N ALA A 209 -5.04 -14.75 -9.47
CA ALA A 209 -4.34 -16.02 -9.52
C ALA A 209 -3.91 -16.45 -8.12
N HIS A 210 -3.61 -17.73 -7.95
CA HIS A 210 -3.02 -18.22 -6.70
C HIS A 210 -1.72 -17.49 -6.39
N ARG A 211 -1.43 -17.27 -5.09
CA ARG A 211 -0.22 -16.60 -4.59
C ARG A 211 1.04 -17.15 -5.23
N ASP A 212 1.16 -18.47 -5.30
CA ASP A 212 2.36 -19.19 -5.71
C ASP A 212 2.33 -19.65 -7.18
N ALA A 213 1.30 -19.26 -7.96
CA ALA A 213 1.22 -19.56 -9.39
C ALA A 213 2.35 -18.82 -10.16
N PRO A 214 2.83 -19.37 -11.28
CA PRO A 214 3.84 -18.70 -12.10
C PRO A 214 3.46 -17.25 -12.44
N PRO A 215 4.42 -16.30 -12.49
CA PRO A 215 4.14 -14.93 -12.88
C PRO A 215 3.61 -14.81 -14.31
N SER A 216 2.65 -13.90 -14.54
CA SER A 216 2.08 -13.59 -15.84
C SER A 216 2.02 -12.05 -16.03
N PRO A 217 3.13 -11.40 -16.45
CA PRO A 217 3.24 -9.94 -16.51
C PRO A 217 2.58 -9.31 -17.75
N VAL A 218 1.64 -9.99 -18.39
CA VAL A 218 0.96 -9.57 -19.64
C VAL A 218 0.41 -8.14 -19.56
N GLN A 219 -0.06 -7.71 -18.40
CA GLN A 219 -0.57 -6.34 -18.23
C GLN A 219 0.54 -5.30 -18.37
N VAL A 220 1.75 -5.58 -17.84
CA VAL A 220 2.92 -4.69 -18.00
C VAL A 220 3.35 -4.65 -19.45
N GLU A 221 3.43 -5.79 -20.11
CA GLU A 221 3.80 -5.92 -21.52
C GLU A 221 2.87 -5.12 -22.44
N ARG A 222 1.55 -5.14 -22.15
CA ARG A 222 0.54 -4.35 -22.88
C ARG A 222 0.57 -2.86 -22.55
N ALA A 223 0.91 -2.50 -21.32
CA ALA A 223 0.94 -1.12 -20.87
C ALA A 223 2.22 -0.38 -21.32
N LEU A 224 3.37 -1.05 -21.37
CA LEU A 224 4.66 -0.44 -21.65
C LEU A 224 4.70 0.32 -23.00
N PRO A 225 4.23 -0.20 -24.15
CA PRO A 225 4.20 0.56 -25.41
C PRO A 225 3.28 1.78 -25.35
N ARG A 226 2.20 1.73 -24.54
CA ARG A 226 1.28 2.86 -24.33
C ARG A 226 1.91 3.92 -23.43
N ALA A 227 2.61 3.50 -22.40
CA ALA A 227 3.34 4.38 -21.50
C ALA A 227 4.48 5.13 -22.22
N HIS A 228 5.16 4.49 -23.17
CA HIS A 228 6.15 5.15 -24.05
C HIS A 228 5.54 6.28 -24.90
N ARG A 229 4.25 6.21 -25.24
CA ARG A 229 3.56 7.28 -25.95
C ARG A 229 3.09 8.42 -25.05
N LEU A 230 3.00 8.17 -23.73
CA LEU A 230 2.60 9.17 -22.75
C LEU A 230 3.80 9.93 -22.18
N PHE A 231 4.91 9.23 -21.97
CA PHE A 231 6.11 9.80 -21.36
C PHE A 231 7.37 9.22 -22.00
N PRO A 232 8.44 10.01 -22.20
CA PRO A 232 9.71 9.54 -22.79
C PRO A 232 10.40 8.53 -21.86
N LEU A 233 10.03 7.26 -21.96
CA LEU A 233 10.68 6.15 -21.28
C LEU A 233 11.89 5.68 -22.08
N GLY A 234 12.92 5.21 -21.38
CA GLY A 234 14.14 4.60 -21.95
C GLY A 234 14.17 3.09 -21.69
N GLU A 235 15.34 2.60 -21.32
CA GLU A 235 15.55 1.18 -21.08
C GLU A 235 14.99 0.74 -19.70
N PRO A 236 14.50 -0.50 -19.58
CA PRO A 236 14.14 -1.08 -18.30
C PRO A 236 15.34 -1.10 -17.33
N VAL A 237 15.09 -0.79 -16.08
CA VAL A 237 16.04 -0.95 -14.97
C VAL A 237 16.06 -2.38 -14.48
N ASP A 238 14.89 -3.01 -14.45
CA ASP A 238 14.71 -4.37 -14.00
C ASP A 238 14.72 -5.32 -15.22
N THR A 239 15.35 -6.48 -15.09
CA THR A 239 15.40 -7.50 -16.17
C THR A 239 14.04 -8.16 -16.42
N LYS A 240 13.16 -8.14 -15.45
CA LYS A 240 11.78 -8.66 -15.50
C LYS A 240 10.89 -7.88 -14.54
N PRO A 241 9.57 -7.81 -14.82
CA PRO A 241 8.63 -7.20 -13.90
C PRO A 241 8.63 -7.87 -12.52
N TRP A 242 8.62 -7.06 -11.47
CA TRP A 242 8.41 -7.53 -10.11
C TRP A 242 6.92 -7.83 -9.88
N MET A 243 6.65 -8.90 -9.14
CA MET A 243 5.31 -9.30 -8.74
C MET A 243 5.14 -9.24 -7.22
N GLY A 244 4.00 -8.69 -6.77
CA GLY A 244 3.58 -8.70 -5.37
C GLY A 244 2.18 -9.24 -5.18
N ALA A 245 1.98 -9.93 -4.07
CA ALA A 245 0.69 -10.46 -3.65
C ALA A 245 0.02 -9.46 -2.68
N ARG A 246 -1.22 -9.08 -2.96
CA ARG A 246 -2.04 -8.19 -2.12
C ARG A 246 -2.99 -9.04 -1.28
N PRO A 247 -2.96 -8.96 0.07
CA PRO A 247 -3.87 -9.69 0.94
C PRO A 247 -5.27 -9.07 0.89
N CYS A 248 -6.22 -9.73 0.28
CA CYS A 248 -7.56 -9.20 0.04
C CYS A 248 -8.62 -9.95 0.81
N LEU A 249 -9.57 -9.21 1.37
CA LEU A 249 -10.77 -9.71 2.03
C LEU A 249 -12.00 -9.27 1.22
N PRO A 250 -13.12 -10.03 1.25
CA PRO A 250 -14.30 -9.74 0.41
C PRO A 250 -14.92 -8.37 0.68
N ASP A 251 -14.92 -7.93 1.93
CA ASP A 251 -15.46 -6.63 2.37
C ASP A 251 -14.48 -5.45 2.17
N MET A 252 -13.27 -5.73 1.69
CA MET A 252 -12.20 -4.75 1.47
C MET A 252 -11.69 -4.07 2.74
N LEU A 253 -11.99 -4.57 3.94
CA LEU A 253 -11.50 -4.06 5.21
C LEU A 253 -10.37 -4.94 5.78
N PRO A 254 -9.32 -4.40 6.39
CA PRO A 254 -8.30 -5.21 7.09
C PRO A 254 -8.88 -5.89 8.33
N VAL A 255 -8.22 -6.94 8.81
CA VAL A 255 -8.46 -7.50 10.14
C VAL A 255 -7.48 -6.88 11.11
N ILE A 256 -8.00 -6.14 12.10
CA ILE A 256 -7.21 -5.48 13.13
C ILE A 256 -7.86 -5.77 14.48
N GLY A 257 -7.10 -6.31 15.43
CA GLY A 257 -7.58 -6.49 16.79
C GLY A 257 -7.27 -7.85 17.39
N LYS A 258 -7.86 -8.08 18.55
CA LYS A 258 -7.65 -9.29 19.36
C LYS A 258 -8.34 -10.49 18.76
N ALA A 259 -7.66 -11.62 18.76
CA ALA A 259 -8.27 -12.91 18.41
C ALA A 259 -9.19 -13.41 19.53
N PRO A 260 -10.45 -13.80 19.24
CA PRO A 260 -11.44 -14.08 20.29
C PRO A 260 -11.18 -15.39 21.05
N ARG A 261 -10.51 -16.37 20.44
CA ARG A 261 -10.35 -17.72 21.02
C ARG A 261 -8.97 -18.00 21.63
N HIS A 262 -8.00 -17.12 21.44
CA HIS A 262 -6.63 -17.31 21.90
C HIS A 262 -6.13 -16.10 22.69
N GLY A 263 -5.83 -16.26 23.95
CA GLY A 263 -5.27 -15.21 24.79
C GLY A 263 -3.93 -14.73 24.25
N GLY A 264 -3.74 -13.39 24.14
CA GLY A 264 -2.51 -12.78 23.67
C GLY A 264 -2.27 -12.88 22.16
N LEU A 265 -3.23 -13.37 21.36
CA LEU A 265 -3.14 -13.36 19.91
C LEU A 265 -3.85 -12.13 19.36
N TRP A 266 -3.19 -11.44 18.42
CA TRP A 266 -3.67 -10.23 17.75
C TRP A 266 -3.45 -10.33 16.25
N PHE A 267 -4.27 -9.63 15.48
CA PHE A 267 -4.22 -9.60 14.03
C PHE A 267 -4.03 -8.16 13.51
N ASP A 268 -3.20 -8.01 12.47
CA ASP A 268 -3.06 -6.78 11.68
C ASP A 268 -2.65 -7.14 10.24
N PHE A 269 -3.63 -7.54 9.42
CA PHE A 269 -3.41 -7.96 8.04
C PHE A 269 -4.62 -7.70 7.14
N GLY A 270 -4.49 -7.98 5.85
CA GLY A 270 -5.60 -7.86 4.90
C GLY A 270 -5.80 -6.47 4.31
N HIS A 271 -4.77 -5.63 4.32
CA HIS A 271 -4.79 -4.22 3.88
C HIS A 271 -4.89 -4.02 2.37
N GLN A 272 -5.16 -5.05 1.59
CA GLN A 272 -5.31 -4.95 0.13
C GLN A 272 -4.05 -4.36 -0.54
N HIS A 273 -4.25 -3.28 -1.31
CA HIS A 273 -3.18 -2.48 -1.91
C HIS A 273 -2.75 -1.28 -1.04
N HIS A 274 -3.34 -1.13 0.14
CA HIS A 274 -3.08 0.00 1.05
C HIS A 274 -2.11 -0.33 2.20
N GLY A 275 -1.47 -1.51 2.20
CA GLY A 275 -0.65 -1.96 3.32
C GLY A 275 0.48 -1.00 3.70
N LEU A 276 1.18 -0.41 2.72
CA LEU A 276 2.16 0.63 3.01
C LEU A 276 1.49 1.90 3.54
N THR A 277 0.42 2.36 2.89
CA THR A 277 -0.30 3.58 3.26
C THR A 277 -0.86 3.52 4.67
N LEU A 278 -1.51 2.41 5.03
CA LEU A 278 -2.22 2.28 6.30
C LEU A 278 -1.35 1.69 7.43
N GLY A 279 -0.21 1.07 7.12
CA GLY A 279 0.58 0.34 8.09
C GLY A 279 0.88 1.10 9.38
N PRO A 280 1.40 2.35 9.35
CA PRO A 280 1.61 3.13 10.55
C PRO A 280 0.32 3.45 11.32
N ALA A 281 -0.78 3.75 10.62
CA ALA A 281 -2.06 4.07 11.27
C ALA A 281 -2.70 2.82 11.91
N THR A 282 -2.64 1.66 11.26
CA THR A 282 -3.16 0.41 11.83
C THR A 282 -2.28 -0.11 12.95
N GLY A 283 -0.95 0.04 12.81
CA GLY A 283 -0.02 -0.25 13.89
C GLY A 283 -0.26 0.62 15.12
N ARG A 284 -0.56 1.91 14.95
CA ARG A 284 -0.97 2.82 16.03
C ARG A 284 -2.29 2.38 16.67
N LEU A 285 -3.31 2.10 15.85
CA LEU A 285 -4.61 1.64 16.33
C LEU A 285 -4.47 0.36 17.15
N LEU A 286 -3.71 -0.62 16.64
CA LEU A 286 -3.46 -1.86 17.35
C LEU A 286 -2.68 -1.65 18.65
N ALA A 287 -1.68 -0.78 18.67
CA ALA A 287 -0.91 -0.45 19.87
C ALA A 287 -1.82 0.14 20.97
N GLU A 288 -2.71 1.08 20.63
CA GLU A 288 -3.69 1.64 21.55
C GLU A 288 -4.59 0.56 22.16
N MET A 289 -5.06 -0.39 21.33
CA MET A 289 -5.85 -1.54 21.83
C MET A 289 -5.04 -2.45 22.76
N MET A 290 -3.77 -2.70 22.45
CA MET A 290 -2.92 -3.61 23.23
C MET A 290 -2.48 -3.00 24.56
N THR A 291 -2.36 -1.68 24.64
CA THR A 291 -1.96 -0.93 25.86
C THR A 291 -3.15 -0.48 26.69
N GLY A 292 -4.40 -0.64 26.20
CA GLY A 292 -5.61 -0.20 26.89
C GLY A 292 -5.87 1.29 26.77
N GLU A 293 -5.21 1.96 25.83
CA GLU A 293 -5.52 3.34 25.46
C GLU A 293 -6.83 3.40 24.67
N THR A 294 -7.46 4.57 24.60
CA THR A 294 -8.66 4.78 23.78
C THR A 294 -8.27 4.79 22.29
N PRO A 295 -8.76 3.82 21.47
CA PRO A 295 -8.46 3.80 20.06
C PRO A 295 -8.96 5.06 19.33
N PHE A 296 -8.17 5.59 18.41
CA PHE A 296 -8.53 6.80 17.66
C PHE A 296 -9.66 6.58 16.63
N ALA A 297 -10.02 5.32 16.37
CA ALA A 297 -11.08 4.93 15.45
C ALA A 297 -11.94 3.80 16.04
N ASP A 298 -13.16 3.63 15.52
CA ASP A 298 -14.00 2.49 15.86
C ASP A 298 -13.35 1.20 15.34
N VAL A 299 -13.02 0.29 16.24
CA VAL A 299 -12.33 -0.97 15.94
C VAL A 299 -13.27 -2.08 15.49
N ARG A 300 -14.57 -1.98 15.77
CA ARG A 300 -15.59 -3.03 15.50
C ARG A 300 -15.65 -3.45 14.04
N PRO A 301 -15.57 -2.55 13.05
CA PRO A 301 -15.58 -2.95 11.63
C PRO A 301 -14.37 -3.80 11.21
N PHE A 302 -13.28 -3.76 11.99
CA PHE A 302 -12.02 -4.47 11.68
C PHE A 302 -11.88 -5.78 12.46
N ALA A 303 -12.78 -6.06 13.41
CA ALA A 303 -12.73 -7.25 14.23
C ALA A 303 -12.89 -8.53 13.39
N VAL A 304 -12.16 -9.59 13.79
CA VAL A 304 -12.17 -10.86 13.05
C VAL A 304 -13.52 -11.57 13.13
N GLU A 305 -14.29 -11.34 14.20
CA GLU A 305 -15.60 -11.90 14.47
C GLU A 305 -16.62 -11.61 13.36
N ARG A 306 -16.38 -10.61 12.52
CA ARG A 306 -17.24 -10.32 11.36
C ARG A 306 -17.26 -11.42 10.29
N PHE A 307 -16.37 -12.41 10.43
CA PHE A 307 -16.32 -13.60 9.55
C PHE A 307 -16.85 -14.88 10.21
N GLY A 308 -17.40 -14.81 11.43
CA GLY A 308 -17.99 -15.93 12.16
C GLY A 308 -17.09 -16.53 13.21
#